data_ec2ccf08e93264a5e558258784360ef8
#
_entry.id   ec2ccf08e93264a5e558258784360ef8
#
_cell.length_a   1.000
_cell.length_b   1.000
_cell.length_c   1.000
_cell.angle_alpha   90.00
_cell.angle_beta   90.00
_cell.angle_gamma   90.00
#
_symmetry.space_group_name_H-M   'P 1'
#
loop_
_entity.id
_entity.type
_entity.pdbx_description
1 polymer ?
#
loop_
_entity_poly.entity_id
_entity_poly.type
_entity_poly.pdbx_seq_one_letter_code
_entity_poly.pdbx_strand_id
1 'polypeptide(L)'
;MAPPLLAGASDLWEREMKFWGVCVAVGLGLAASAATAADKVRFGTNWLAEAEHGGYYQAVADGTYAKYGLDVEIVQGGPQAANGILLAAGKLDFYMGSSLIETFDALKQNIPEVVVAAHFQKDPQMLMSHPGVGLDKITDLVNSPAYVAKGAPFYEWLVSAYGFKEENVKPYTFNPQPFIADKKSVQQGYITSEPYAVEKMGHFKPNIFLFADLGFSSYATTVQARAETVAKKPDLVQRFVDASTIGWYHYLYGDNKKANELIKKDNPEMTDDQIAFSVAKMKEYGLVDSGDTLTKGIGAMTDERVKDFYDKMVKAGVEPAGLDIKKIYTLQFVNKGVGLDQKPK
;
A
#
# COMPACT_ATOMS: atom_id res chain seq x y z
N MET A 1 25.74 27.93 -100.98
CA MET A 1 26.97 28.76 -100.98
C MET A 1 27.71 28.47 -99.75
N ALA A 2 28.76 27.75 -99.87
CA ALA A 2 29.84 27.59 -98.88
C ALA A 2 30.75 28.77 -99.03
N PRO A 3 31.83 28.79 -98.34
CA PRO A 3 32.39 28.46 -97.00
C PRO A 3 33.11 29.66 -96.39
N PRO A 4 34.24 29.66 -95.64
CA PRO A 4 35.05 28.60 -95.10
C PRO A 4 35.61 28.91 -93.66
N LEU A 5 36.16 27.90 -93.01
CA LEU A 5 37.56 27.72 -92.54
C LEU A 5 38.22 28.83 -91.70
N LEU A 6 38.96 28.62 -90.69
CA LEU A 6 40.10 27.79 -90.21
C LEU A 6 40.33 28.15 -88.76
N ALA A 7 40.65 27.20 -87.88
CA ALA A 7 41.94 26.68 -87.51
C ALA A 7 42.73 27.47 -86.49
N GLY A 8 43.25 26.74 -85.57
CA GLY A 8 44.38 27.06 -84.71
C GLY A 8 44.19 26.60 -83.31
N ALA A 9 44.45 25.45 -82.89
CA ALA A 9 45.67 24.74 -82.52
C ALA A 9 46.53 25.45 -81.50
N SER A 10 46.75 24.70 -80.55
CA SER A 10 47.94 24.45 -79.72
C SER A 10 47.80 24.81 -78.27
N ASP A 11 47.77 23.85 -77.51
CA ASP A 11 48.83 23.18 -76.82
C ASP A 11 49.19 23.73 -75.45
N LEU A 12 49.14 22.78 -74.62
CA LEU A 12 50.14 22.39 -73.63
C LEU A 12 49.95 22.83 -72.18
N TRP A 13 49.80 21.77 -71.48
CA TRP A 13 50.48 21.47 -70.17
C TRP A 13 50.10 22.36 -68.99
N GLU A 14 49.78 21.86 -67.95
CA GLU A 14 50.17 20.82 -67.00
C GLU A 14 49.38 20.93 -65.72
N ARG A 15 49.23 19.83 -65.16
CA ARG A 15 49.41 19.35 -63.80
C ARG A 15 48.20 19.40 -62.86
N GLU A 16 47.80 18.19 -62.69
CA GLU A 16 47.49 17.55 -61.43
C GLU A 16 47.27 18.45 -60.22
N MET A 17 46.07 18.37 -59.64
CA MET A 17 45.96 17.97 -58.22
C MET A 17 44.58 17.39 -57.98
N LYS A 18 44.59 16.09 -57.73
CA LYS A 18 43.47 15.34 -57.16
C LYS A 18 43.28 15.82 -55.76
N PHE A 19 42.23 16.55 -55.48
CA PHE A 19 41.67 16.65 -54.15
C PHE A 19 40.41 15.78 -54.06
N TRP A 20 40.61 14.56 -53.55
CA TRP A 20 39.54 13.76 -53.04
C TRP A 20 39.06 14.40 -51.75
N GLY A 21 38.03 15.19 -51.81
CA GLY A 21 37.24 15.63 -50.64
C GLY A 21 36.46 14.44 -50.13
N VAL A 22 37.01 13.70 -49.17
CA VAL A 22 36.24 12.74 -48.39
C VAL A 22 35.34 13.55 -47.47
N CYS A 23 34.11 13.71 -47.88
CA CYS A 23 33.03 14.14 -46.96
C CYS A 23 32.78 12.99 -45.98
N VAL A 24 33.49 13.00 -44.82
CA VAL A 24 33.10 12.22 -43.67
C VAL A 24 31.82 12.86 -43.12
N ALA A 25 30.67 12.37 -43.52
CA ALA A 25 29.42 12.62 -42.85
C ALA A 25 29.50 11.92 -41.51
N VAL A 26 29.90 12.67 -40.46
CA VAL A 26 29.72 12.24 -39.07
C VAL A 26 28.19 12.23 -38.83
N GLY A 27 27.59 11.10 -39.06
CA GLY A 27 26.24 10.82 -38.64
C GLY A 27 26.21 10.77 -37.12
N LEU A 28 25.94 11.90 -36.46
CA LEU A 28 25.45 11.90 -35.08
C LEU A 28 24.11 11.16 -35.08
N GLY A 29 24.21 9.84 -34.85
CA GLY A 29 23.06 9.04 -34.48
C GLY A 29 22.54 9.55 -33.12
N LEU A 30 21.62 10.50 -33.15
CA LEU A 30 20.72 10.73 -32.04
C LEU A 30 19.94 9.42 -31.86
N ALA A 31 20.45 8.54 -30.97
CA ALA A 31 19.66 7.51 -30.38
C ALA A 31 18.55 8.22 -29.60
N ALA A 32 17.46 8.55 -30.27
CA ALA A 32 16.22 8.89 -29.64
C ALA A 32 15.85 7.65 -28.80
N SER A 33 16.18 7.66 -27.51
CA SER A 33 15.60 6.72 -26.57
C SER A 33 14.09 6.89 -26.74
N ALA A 34 13.45 5.94 -27.42
CA ALA A 34 12.01 5.87 -27.43
C ALA A 34 11.58 5.83 -25.98
N ALA A 35 11.07 6.94 -25.46
CA ALA A 35 10.45 6.96 -24.15
C ALA A 35 9.30 5.95 -24.24
N THR A 36 9.50 4.77 -23.69
CA THR A 36 8.42 3.80 -23.56
C THR A 36 7.31 4.48 -22.77
N ALA A 37 6.10 4.49 -23.31
CA ALA A 37 4.95 5.02 -22.61
C ALA A 37 4.85 4.32 -21.25
N ALA A 38 4.59 5.10 -20.19
CA ALA A 38 4.42 4.54 -18.86
C ALA A 38 3.28 3.51 -18.83
N ASP A 39 3.48 2.42 -18.12
CA ASP A 39 2.43 1.43 -17.91
C ASP A 39 1.32 2.03 -17.05
N LYS A 40 0.10 2.00 -17.55
CA LYS A 40 -1.06 2.42 -16.79
C LYS A 40 -1.41 1.37 -15.75
N VAL A 41 -1.51 1.78 -14.50
CA VAL A 41 -1.82 0.93 -13.35
C VAL A 41 -3.02 1.50 -12.61
N ARG A 42 -4.04 0.69 -12.38
CA ARG A 42 -5.18 1.01 -11.52
C ARG A 42 -5.02 0.30 -10.19
N PHE A 43 -4.83 1.08 -9.13
CA PHE A 43 -4.63 0.60 -7.77
C PHE A 43 -5.82 0.96 -6.89
N GLY A 44 -6.56 -0.04 -6.40
CA GLY A 44 -7.70 0.15 -5.50
C GLY A 44 -7.27 0.18 -4.05
N THR A 45 -7.82 1.11 -3.25
CA THR A 45 -7.68 1.08 -1.79
C THR A 45 -8.89 0.42 -1.15
N ASN A 46 -8.76 -0.03 0.10
CA ASN A 46 -9.85 -0.66 0.85
C ASN A 46 -10.82 0.37 1.47
N TRP A 47 -10.38 1.61 1.65
CA TRP A 47 -11.14 2.68 2.29
C TRP A 47 -11.03 3.99 1.54
N LEU A 48 -11.74 5.03 2.03
CA LEU A 48 -11.60 6.41 1.58
C LEU A 48 -10.16 6.88 1.80
N ALA A 49 -9.71 7.88 1.03
CA ALA A 49 -8.37 8.40 1.12
C ALA A 49 -8.04 8.88 2.55
N GLU A 50 -6.94 8.39 3.09
CA GLU A 50 -6.49 8.66 4.45
C GLU A 50 -4.97 8.49 4.57
N ALA A 51 -4.39 8.85 5.72
CA ALA A 51 -2.93 8.79 5.92
C ALA A 51 -2.36 7.37 5.84
N GLU A 52 -3.18 6.35 6.12
CA GLU A 52 -2.87 4.93 5.99
C GLU A 52 -2.64 4.48 4.54
N HIS A 53 -2.99 5.33 3.58
CA HIS A 53 -2.68 5.17 2.15
C HIS A 53 -1.51 6.05 1.70
N GLY A 54 -0.91 6.80 2.64
CA GLY A 54 0.00 7.91 2.38
C GLY A 54 1.21 7.57 1.52
N GLY A 55 1.80 6.39 1.66
CA GLY A 55 2.94 5.98 0.84
C GLY A 55 2.62 5.91 -0.66
N TYR A 56 1.42 5.46 -1.01
CA TYR A 56 0.97 5.39 -2.40
C TYR A 56 0.68 6.79 -2.97
N TYR A 57 -0.01 7.64 -2.19
CA TYR A 57 -0.22 9.04 -2.55
C TYR A 57 1.09 9.80 -2.69
N GLN A 58 2.08 9.49 -1.84
CA GLN A 58 3.41 10.08 -1.91
C GLN A 58 4.12 9.69 -3.21
N ALA A 59 4.09 8.41 -3.58
CA ALA A 59 4.73 7.93 -4.81
C ALA A 59 4.10 8.55 -6.08
N VAL A 60 2.80 8.90 -6.04
CA VAL A 60 2.15 9.72 -7.08
C VAL A 60 2.65 11.15 -7.02
N ALA A 61 2.61 11.78 -5.83
CA ALA A 61 2.84 13.21 -5.64
C ALA A 61 4.27 13.65 -5.96
N ASP A 62 5.27 12.81 -5.67
CA ASP A 62 6.69 13.12 -5.90
C ASP A 62 7.25 12.52 -7.20
N GLY A 63 6.39 11.85 -7.97
CA GLY A 63 6.74 11.24 -9.25
C GLY A 63 7.56 9.96 -9.13
N THR A 64 7.59 9.31 -7.95
CA THR A 64 8.30 8.04 -7.77
C THR A 64 7.74 6.97 -8.71
N TYR A 65 6.42 6.82 -8.84
CA TYR A 65 5.84 5.90 -9.81
C TYR A 65 6.28 6.20 -11.24
N ALA A 66 6.29 7.47 -11.65
CA ALA A 66 6.73 7.87 -12.99
C ALA A 66 8.20 7.52 -13.26
N LYS A 67 9.09 7.64 -12.25
CA LYS A 67 10.51 7.21 -12.34
C LYS A 67 10.63 5.71 -12.57
N TYR A 68 9.67 4.93 -12.09
CA TYR A 68 9.58 3.49 -12.34
C TYR A 68 8.80 3.13 -13.60
N GLY A 69 8.48 4.13 -14.45
CA GLY A 69 7.75 3.93 -15.70
C GLY A 69 6.28 3.54 -15.51
N LEU A 70 5.67 3.99 -14.40
CA LEU A 70 4.28 3.70 -14.05
C LEU A 70 3.44 4.99 -14.03
N ASP A 71 2.23 4.91 -14.59
CA ASP A 71 1.17 5.91 -14.48
C ASP A 71 0.06 5.32 -13.60
N VAL A 72 0.08 5.68 -12.30
CA VAL A 72 -0.78 5.04 -11.29
C VAL A 72 -1.99 5.90 -10.99
N GLU A 73 -3.17 5.35 -11.25
CA GLU A 73 -4.47 5.86 -10.81
C GLU A 73 -4.85 5.19 -9.49
N ILE A 74 -5.03 5.97 -8.41
CA ILE A 74 -5.56 5.46 -7.13
C ILE A 74 -7.10 5.50 -7.20
N VAL A 75 -7.73 4.34 -7.05
CA VAL A 75 -9.19 4.16 -7.03
C VAL A 75 -9.61 3.98 -5.58
N GLN A 76 -10.25 5.00 -5.01
CA GLN A 76 -10.66 4.95 -3.61
C GLN A 76 -11.63 3.81 -3.33
N GLY A 77 -11.47 3.21 -2.15
CA GLY A 77 -12.45 2.34 -1.52
C GLY A 77 -13.51 3.11 -0.74
N GLY A 78 -14.08 2.44 0.24
CA GLY A 78 -15.09 2.99 1.12
C GLY A 78 -16.21 2.00 1.44
N PRO A 79 -17.19 2.37 2.27
CA PRO A 79 -18.25 1.45 2.75
C PRO A 79 -19.09 0.80 1.65
N GLN A 80 -19.15 1.42 0.48
CA GLN A 80 -19.92 0.94 -0.68
C GLN A 80 -19.02 0.46 -1.84
N ALA A 81 -17.70 0.52 -1.68
CA ALA A 81 -16.77 0.12 -2.72
C ALA A 81 -16.48 -1.39 -2.64
N ALA A 82 -16.33 -2.02 -3.79
CA ALA A 82 -16.06 -3.45 -3.91
C ALA A 82 -14.72 -3.68 -4.62
N ASN A 83 -13.66 -2.97 -4.20
CA ASN A 83 -12.38 -2.96 -4.92
C ASN A 83 -11.71 -4.34 -4.96
N GLY A 84 -11.86 -5.19 -3.94
CA GLY A 84 -11.43 -6.59 -4.02
C GLY A 84 -12.12 -7.35 -5.16
N ILE A 85 -13.44 -7.19 -5.32
CA ILE A 85 -14.17 -7.79 -6.44
C ILE A 85 -13.69 -7.22 -7.79
N LEU A 86 -13.36 -5.94 -7.85
CA LEU A 86 -12.80 -5.32 -9.07
C LEU A 86 -11.41 -5.86 -9.41
N LEU A 87 -10.57 -6.19 -8.40
CA LEU A 87 -9.31 -6.89 -8.62
C LEU A 87 -9.56 -8.27 -9.22
N ALA A 88 -10.42 -9.09 -8.61
CA ALA A 88 -10.77 -10.42 -9.09
C ALA A 88 -11.29 -10.38 -10.54
N ALA A 89 -12.11 -9.38 -10.86
CA ALA A 89 -12.66 -9.16 -12.20
C ALA A 89 -11.68 -8.56 -13.22
N GLY A 90 -10.42 -8.28 -12.82
CA GLY A 90 -9.40 -7.68 -13.70
C GLY A 90 -9.63 -6.22 -14.05
N LYS A 91 -10.43 -5.50 -13.26
CA LYS A 91 -10.69 -4.06 -13.44
C LYS A 91 -9.70 -3.20 -12.67
N LEU A 92 -8.98 -3.79 -11.73
CA LEU A 92 -7.81 -3.23 -11.04
C LEU A 92 -6.61 -4.13 -11.31
N ASP A 93 -5.42 -3.55 -11.32
CA ASP A 93 -4.15 -4.27 -11.42
C ASP A 93 -3.67 -4.72 -10.05
N PHE A 94 -3.83 -3.85 -9.04
CA PHE A 94 -3.50 -4.10 -7.66
C PHE A 94 -4.63 -3.62 -6.74
N TYR A 95 -4.68 -4.19 -5.55
CA TYR A 95 -5.61 -3.80 -4.49
C TYR A 95 -4.89 -3.78 -3.15
N MET A 96 -5.22 -2.81 -2.32
CA MET A 96 -4.77 -2.74 -0.94
C MET A 96 -5.81 -3.39 -0.03
N GLY A 97 -5.53 -4.60 0.42
CA GLY A 97 -6.35 -5.29 1.41
C GLY A 97 -6.04 -4.86 2.83
N SER A 98 -7.03 -5.02 3.73
CA SER A 98 -6.90 -4.63 5.13
C SER A 98 -5.96 -5.57 5.90
N SER A 99 -6.09 -6.88 5.72
CA SER A 99 -5.29 -7.90 6.41
C SER A 99 -5.15 -9.19 5.60
N LEU A 100 -4.40 -10.16 6.11
CA LEU A 100 -4.26 -11.48 5.48
C LEU A 100 -5.57 -12.29 5.47
N ILE A 101 -6.54 -11.99 6.33
CA ILE A 101 -7.81 -12.72 6.39
C ILE A 101 -8.55 -12.61 5.06
N GLU A 102 -8.52 -11.44 4.42
CA GLU A 102 -9.16 -11.25 3.10
C GLU A 102 -8.62 -12.23 2.06
N THR A 103 -7.31 -12.50 2.06
CA THR A 103 -6.71 -13.45 1.13
C THR A 103 -6.95 -14.92 1.52
N PHE A 104 -7.10 -15.22 2.81
CA PHE A 104 -7.60 -16.54 3.21
C PHE A 104 -9.03 -16.75 2.73
N ASP A 105 -9.89 -15.76 2.86
CA ASP A 105 -11.27 -15.79 2.35
C ASP A 105 -11.32 -15.95 0.83
N ALA A 106 -10.48 -15.23 0.10
CA ALA A 106 -10.35 -15.36 -1.34
C ALA A 106 -9.92 -16.78 -1.74
N LEU A 107 -8.96 -17.39 -1.01
CA LEU A 107 -8.53 -18.76 -1.24
C LEU A 107 -9.66 -19.77 -1.02
N LYS A 108 -10.46 -19.62 0.05
CA LYS A 108 -11.64 -20.46 0.31
C LYS A 108 -12.67 -20.41 -0.83
N GLN A 109 -12.75 -19.27 -1.49
CA GLN A 109 -13.65 -19.03 -2.63
C GLN A 109 -12.99 -19.38 -3.99
N ASN A 110 -11.77 -19.92 -3.99
CA ASN A 110 -10.97 -20.21 -5.18
C ASN A 110 -10.70 -18.95 -6.05
N ILE A 111 -10.63 -17.78 -5.44
CA ILE A 111 -10.23 -16.54 -6.10
C ILE A 111 -8.69 -16.49 -6.09
N PRO A 112 -8.02 -16.45 -7.24
CA PRO A 112 -6.56 -16.56 -7.34
C PRO A 112 -5.87 -15.20 -7.10
N GLU A 113 -5.92 -14.73 -5.87
CA GLU A 113 -5.26 -13.50 -5.42
C GLU A 113 -4.00 -13.83 -4.60
N VAL A 114 -2.97 -12.99 -4.75
CA VAL A 114 -1.65 -13.18 -4.14
C VAL A 114 -1.20 -11.88 -3.52
N VAL A 115 -0.84 -11.91 -2.23
CA VAL A 115 -0.17 -10.80 -1.56
C VAL A 115 1.27 -10.72 -2.05
N VAL A 116 1.67 -9.57 -2.57
CA VAL A 116 3.01 -9.31 -3.12
C VAL A 116 3.85 -8.41 -2.24
N ALA A 117 3.24 -7.69 -1.30
CA ALA A 117 3.91 -6.90 -0.25
C ALA A 117 2.95 -6.65 0.92
N ALA A 118 3.48 -6.35 2.11
CA ALA A 118 2.70 -5.93 3.27
C ALA A 118 3.30 -4.67 3.89
N HIS A 119 2.71 -3.52 3.58
CA HIS A 119 3.30 -2.25 4.00
C HIS A 119 3.13 -1.98 5.50
N PHE A 120 2.07 -2.50 6.13
CA PHE A 120 1.96 -2.44 7.59
C PHE A 120 2.44 -3.75 8.23
N GLN A 121 3.45 -3.61 9.07
CA GLN A 121 3.99 -4.69 9.88
C GLN A 121 3.11 -5.00 11.10
N LYS A 122 2.35 -4.05 11.57
CA LYS A 122 1.34 -4.25 12.61
C LYS A 122 -0.02 -3.83 12.08
N ASP A 123 -1.02 -4.67 12.32
CA ASP A 123 -2.41 -4.32 12.06
C ASP A 123 -2.79 -3.16 12.99
N PRO A 124 -3.31 -2.02 12.47
CA PRO A 124 -3.69 -0.87 13.28
C PRO A 124 -4.98 -1.08 14.09
N GLN A 125 -5.65 -2.22 13.92
CA GLN A 125 -6.91 -2.53 14.57
C GLN A 125 -6.75 -2.64 16.09
N MET A 126 -7.69 -2.03 16.81
CA MET A 126 -7.68 -2.01 18.27
C MET A 126 -9.09 -1.98 18.85
N LEU A 127 -9.20 -2.21 20.15
CA LEU A 127 -10.31 -1.71 20.98
C LEU A 127 -9.87 -0.49 21.80
N MET A 128 -10.81 0.36 22.12
CA MET A 128 -10.63 1.44 23.08
C MET A 128 -11.70 1.41 24.17
N SER A 129 -11.33 1.90 25.36
CA SER A 129 -12.22 2.04 26.51
C SER A 129 -12.11 3.43 27.12
N HIS A 130 -13.07 3.79 27.96
CA HIS A 130 -12.99 5.01 28.77
C HIS A 130 -11.95 4.85 29.88
N PRO A 131 -11.12 5.87 30.15
CA PRO A 131 -10.17 5.84 31.26
C PRO A 131 -10.85 5.98 32.62
N GLY A 132 -10.27 5.35 33.64
CA GLY A 132 -10.68 5.55 35.04
C GLY A 132 -12.02 4.93 35.42
N VAL A 133 -12.53 3.98 34.62
CA VAL A 133 -13.81 3.27 34.89
C VAL A 133 -13.61 1.77 35.18
N GLY A 134 -12.35 1.33 35.36
CA GLY A 134 -12.03 -0.07 35.63
C GLY A 134 -11.98 -0.95 34.39
N LEU A 135 -11.77 -0.35 33.21
CA LEU A 135 -11.60 -1.01 31.91
C LEU A 135 -10.19 -0.77 31.37
N ASP A 136 -9.17 -1.14 32.19
CA ASP A 136 -7.78 -0.78 31.96
C ASP A 136 -6.94 -1.93 31.38
N LYS A 137 -7.49 -3.13 31.34
CA LYS A 137 -6.86 -4.33 30.74
C LYS A 137 -7.82 -4.99 29.76
N ILE A 138 -7.28 -5.67 28.75
CA ILE A 138 -8.12 -6.35 27.73
C ILE A 138 -9.11 -7.34 28.38
N THR A 139 -8.73 -8.00 29.47
CA THR A 139 -9.57 -8.92 30.22
C THR A 139 -10.72 -8.24 30.97
N ASP A 140 -10.63 -6.95 31.26
CA ASP A 140 -11.69 -6.19 31.91
C ASP A 140 -12.83 -5.86 30.94
N LEU A 141 -12.53 -5.93 29.63
CA LEU A 141 -13.44 -5.53 28.56
C LEU A 141 -14.44 -6.62 28.13
N VAL A 142 -14.18 -7.87 28.52
CA VAL A 142 -14.88 -9.06 27.98
C VAL A 142 -16.40 -9.08 28.15
N ASN A 143 -16.90 -8.35 29.17
CA ASN A 143 -18.33 -8.24 29.45
C ASN A 143 -18.93 -6.88 29.05
N SER A 144 -18.13 -5.98 28.49
CA SER A 144 -18.58 -4.65 28.08
C SER A 144 -19.40 -4.70 26.80
N PRO A 145 -20.40 -3.81 26.63
CA PRO A 145 -20.98 -3.57 25.30
C PRO A 145 -19.88 -3.16 24.33
N ALA A 146 -19.74 -3.87 23.21
CA ALA A 146 -18.67 -3.68 22.24
C ALA A 146 -19.23 -3.15 20.92
N TYR A 147 -18.96 -1.89 20.61
CA TYR A 147 -19.29 -1.32 19.30
C TYR A 147 -18.30 -1.81 18.25
N VAL A 148 -18.75 -2.77 17.45
CA VAL A 148 -17.94 -3.49 16.46
C VAL A 148 -18.70 -3.59 15.14
N ALA A 149 -18.01 -3.45 14.02
CA ALA A 149 -18.60 -3.67 12.71
C ALA A 149 -19.05 -5.13 12.57
N LYS A 150 -20.22 -5.34 11.97
CA LYS A 150 -20.81 -6.67 11.82
C LYS A 150 -19.85 -7.59 11.03
N GLY A 151 -19.57 -8.75 11.59
CA GLY A 151 -18.74 -9.77 10.95
C GLY A 151 -17.24 -9.44 10.91
N ALA A 152 -16.77 -8.59 11.81
CA ALA A 152 -15.35 -8.27 11.94
C ALA A 152 -14.55 -9.51 12.42
N PRO A 153 -13.65 -10.09 11.61
CA PRO A 153 -12.98 -11.37 11.94
C PRO A 153 -12.10 -11.30 13.19
N PHE A 154 -11.58 -10.13 13.52
CA PHE A 154 -10.80 -9.94 14.74
C PHE A 154 -11.65 -10.17 16.02
N TYR A 155 -12.99 -9.98 15.93
CA TYR A 155 -13.84 -10.18 17.10
C TYR A 155 -14.00 -11.66 17.45
N GLU A 156 -14.10 -12.54 16.45
CA GLU A 156 -14.06 -13.98 16.64
C GLU A 156 -12.75 -14.43 17.30
N TRP A 157 -11.64 -13.83 16.89
CA TRP A 157 -10.36 -14.05 17.57
C TRP A 157 -10.40 -13.57 19.03
N LEU A 158 -10.99 -12.38 19.33
CA LEU A 158 -11.15 -11.90 20.71
C LEU A 158 -12.03 -12.84 21.56
N VAL A 159 -13.09 -13.38 20.98
CA VAL A 159 -13.94 -14.41 21.62
C VAL A 159 -13.10 -15.62 22.00
N SER A 160 -12.32 -16.16 21.07
CA SER A 160 -11.49 -17.34 21.29
C SER A 160 -10.30 -17.10 22.22
N ALA A 161 -9.60 -15.97 22.05
CA ALA A 161 -8.35 -15.70 22.76
C ALA A 161 -8.55 -15.13 24.16
N TYR A 162 -9.62 -14.36 24.39
CA TYR A 162 -9.84 -13.58 25.62
C TYR A 162 -11.20 -13.84 26.27
N GLY A 163 -12.11 -14.55 25.65
CA GLY A 163 -13.43 -14.86 26.18
C GLY A 163 -14.46 -13.73 26.03
N PHE A 164 -14.27 -12.86 25.03
CA PHE A 164 -15.31 -11.90 24.65
C PHE A 164 -16.61 -12.61 24.28
N LYS A 165 -17.73 -11.90 24.35
CA LYS A 165 -19.06 -12.49 24.14
C LYS A 165 -19.75 -11.84 22.95
N GLU A 166 -20.22 -12.66 22.01
CA GLU A 166 -20.92 -12.17 20.81
C GLU A 166 -22.22 -11.42 21.15
N GLU A 167 -22.91 -11.80 22.22
CA GLU A 167 -24.14 -11.13 22.67
C GLU A 167 -23.90 -9.67 23.13
N ASN A 168 -22.65 -9.29 23.43
CA ASN A 168 -22.29 -7.93 23.80
C ASN A 168 -22.04 -7.01 22.59
N VAL A 169 -21.96 -7.55 21.37
CA VAL A 169 -21.71 -6.78 20.16
C VAL A 169 -22.86 -5.82 19.88
N LYS A 170 -22.52 -4.57 19.68
CA LYS A 170 -23.41 -3.50 19.21
C LYS A 170 -22.90 -3.02 17.85
N PRO A 171 -23.80 -2.68 16.92
CA PRO A 171 -23.40 -2.19 15.60
C PRO A 171 -22.54 -0.93 15.71
N TYR A 172 -21.36 -0.96 15.12
CA TYR A 172 -20.54 0.23 14.92
C TYR A 172 -20.73 0.75 13.49
N THR A 173 -21.17 1.99 13.40
CA THR A 173 -21.49 2.67 12.14
C THR A 173 -20.51 3.78 11.81
N PHE A 174 -19.27 3.67 12.28
CA PHE A 174 -18.20 4.67 12.13
C PHE A 174 -18.52 6.03 12.80
N ASN A 175 -19.47 6.03 13.74
CA ASN A 175 -19.79 7.17 14.58
C ASN A 175 -19.38 6.86 16.03
N PRO A 176 -18.44 7.61 16.65
CA PRO A 176 -17.98 7.34 18.02
C PRO A 176 -18.94 7.83 19.12
N GLN A 177 -20.02 8.56 18.79
CA GLN A 177 -20.95 9.13 19.77
C GLN A 177 -21.56 8.10 20.73
N PRO A 178 -22.01 6.91 20.28
CA PRO A 178 -22.53 5.89 21.21
C PRO A 178 -21.49 5.44 22.25
N PHE A 179 -20.24 5.26 21.83
CA PHE A 179 -19.12 4.94 22.72
C PHE A 179 -18.84 6.10 23.70
N ILE A 180 -18.78 7.34 23.21
CA ILE A 180 -18.52 8.54 24.03
C ILE A 180 -19.59 8.68 25.12
N ALA A 181 -20.84 8.36 24.81
CA ALA A 181 -21.98 8.47 25.73
C ALA A 181 -22.03 7.34 26.78
N ASP A 182 -21.57 6.12 26.43
CA ASP A 182 -21.60 4.95 27.32
C ASP A 182 -20.19 4.62 27.86
N LYS A 183 -19.90 5.11 29.06
CA LYS A 183 -18.61 4.92 29.70
C LYS A 183 -18.24 3.46 30.00
N LYS A 184 -19.23 2.54 29.97
CA LYS A 184 -18.98 1.10 30.20
C LYS A 184 -18.75 0.32 28.92
N SER A 185 -18.92 0.97 27.77
CA SER A 185 -18.72 0.35 26.47
C SER A 185 -17.26 0.40 26.03
N VAL A 186 -16.98 -0.43 25.01
CA VAL A 186 -15.72 -0.42 24.25
C VAL A 186 -16.04 -0.24 22.79
N GLN A 187 -15.10 0.25 22.00
CA GLN A 187 -15.28 0.46 20.58
C GLN A 187 -14.06 0.03 19.80
N GLN A 188 -14.30 -0.61 18.65
CA GLN A 188 -13.26 -0.85 17.66
C GLN A 188 -12.74 0.44 17.05
N GLY A 189 -11.57 0.38 16.46
CA GLY A 189 -11.03 1.43 15.61
C GLY A 189 -9.64 1.11 15.12
N TYR A 190 -9.11 1.99 14.31
CA TYR A 190 -7.69 2.06 13.98
C TYR A 190 -7.02 3.05 14.90
N ILE A 191 -5.87 2.66 15.47
CA ILE A 191 -5.11 3.52 16.39
C ILE A 191 -4.71 4.85 15.76
N THR A 192 -4.69 4.91 14.44
CA THR A 192 -4.38 6.07 13.63
C THR A 192 -5.57 7.00 13.37
N SER A 193 -6.81 6.59 13.70
CA SER A 193 -8.03 7.32 13.32
C SER A 193 -8.96 7.59 14.51
N GLU A 194 -9.65 6.57 15.03
CA GLU A 194 -10.73 6.74 16.03
C GLU A 194 -10.31 7.43 17.32
N PRO A 195 -9.09 7.24 17.88
CA PRO A 195 -8.70 7.97 19.09
C PRO A 195 -8.70 9.48 18.88
N TYR A 196 -8.32 9.96 17.68
CA TYR A 196 -8.39 11.38 17.35
C TYR A 196 -9.82 11.90 17.39
N ALA A 197 -10.75 11.17 16.77
CA ALA A 197 -12.16 11.55 16.77
C ALA A 197 -12.74 11.58 18.20
N VAL A 198 -12.40 10.58 19.03
CA VAL A 198 -12.83 10.52 20.44
C VAL A 198 -12.24 11.66 21.25
N GLU A 199 -10.96 11.99 21.09
CA GLU A 199 -10.33 13.11 21.78
C GLU A 199 -10.99 14.46 21.40
N LYS A 200 -11.30 14.65 20.13
CA LYS A 200 -11.94 15.88 19.65
C LYS A 200 -13.41 16.02 20.08
N MET A 201 -14.18 14.94 20.02
CA MET A 201 -15.62 14.95 20.27
C MET A 201 -15.99 14.66 21.74
N GLY A 202 -15.22 13.79 22.39
CA GLY A 202 -15.47 13.33 23.75
C GLY A 202 -14.65 14.08 24.82
N HIS A 203 -13.59 14.82 24.39
CA HIS A 203 -12.68 15.57 25.27
C HIS A 203 -11.94 14.70 26.31
N PHE A 204 -11.67 13.44 25.98
CA PHE A 204 -10.85 12.52 26.78
C PHE A 204 -9.96 11.66 25.87
N LYS A 205 -8.84 11.18 26.42
CA LYS A 205 -7.97 10.21 25.76
C LYS A 205 -8.43 8.81 26.14
N PRO A 206 -8.84 7.97 25.19
CA PRO A 206 -9.25 6.60 25.49
C PRO A 206 -8.03 5.74 25.84
N ASN A 207 -8.25 4.68 26.64
CA ASN A 207 -7.31 3.57 26.71
C ASN A 207 -7.28 2.82 25.37
N ILE A 208 -6.12 2.36 24.96
CA ILE A 208 -5.89 1.69 23.68
C ILE A 208 -5.43 0.25 23.89
N PHE A 209 -6.05 -0.70 23.18
CA PHE A 209 -5.72 -2.12 23.19
C PHE A 209 -5.44 -2.55 21.76
N LEU A 210 -4.19 -2.32 21.29
CA LEU A 210 -3.76 -2.66 19.94
C LEU A 210 -3.65 -4.18 19.80
N PHE A 211 -4.39 -4.77 18.87
CA PHE A 211 -4.46 -6.24 18.73
C PHE A 211 -3.14 -6.85 18.32
N ALA A 212 -2.33 -6.15 17.54
CA ALA A 212 -0.99 -6.60 17.18
C ALA A 212 -0.09 -6.85 18.39
N ASP A 213 -0.23 -6.04 19.45
CA ASP A 213 0.53 -6.21 20.70
C ASP A 213 -0.08 -7.29 21.62
N LEU A 214 -1.32 -7.73 21.33
CA LEU A 214 -2.04 -8.76 22.06
C LEU A 214 -1.96 -10.16 21.39
N GLY A 215 -1.23 -10.26 20.28
CA GLY A 215 -0.99 -11.53 19.59
C GLY A 215 -1.73 -11.71 18.26
N PHE A 216 -2.52 -10.74 17.81
CA PHE A 216 -3.09 -10.71 16.47
C PHE A 216 -2.00 -10.28 15.46
N SER A 217 -1.15 -11.22 15.07
CA SER A 217 0.11 -10.96 14.35
C SER A 217 -0.06 -10.77 12.84
N SER A 218 -1.25 -10.37 12.36
CA SER A 218 -1.49 -10.12 10.94
C SER A 218 -0.56 -9.07 10.37
N TYR A 219 -0.19 -9.25 9.10
CA TYR A 219 0.18 -8.12 8.26
C TYR A 219 -1.07 -7.34 7.87
N ALA A 220 -0.94 -6.04 7.66
CA ALA A 220 -2.02 -5.19 7.18
C ALA A 220 -1.55 -4.29 6.01
N THR A 221 -2.46 -3.56 5.40
CA THR A 221 -2.16 -2.76 4.20
C THR A 221 -1.39 -3.61 3.18
N THR A 222 -1.97 -4.80 2.90
CA THR A 222 -1.37 -5.79 2.00
C THR A 222 -1.60 -5.37 0.55
N VAL A 223 -0.56 -5.43 -0.28
CA VAL A 223 -0.70 -5.27 -1.73
C VAL A 223 -1.04 -6.61 -2.35
N GLN A 224 -2.20 -6.68 -2.96
CA GLN A 224 -2.73 -7.89 -3.60
C GLN A 224 -2.75 -7.71 -5.12
N ALA A 225 -2.44 -8.78 -5.82
CA ALA A 225 -2.51 -8.87 -7.27
C ALA A 225 -3.15 -10.21 -7.67
N ARG A 226 -3.70 -10.30 -8.88
CA ARG A 226 -4.12 -11.60 -9.40
C ARG A 226 -2.91 -12.49 -9.64
N ALA A 227 -3.02 -13.78 -9.38
CA ALA A 227 -1.97 -14.77 -9.66
C ALA A 227 -1.51 -14.74 -11.14
N GLU A 228 -2.45 -14.46 -12.05
CA GLU A 228 -2.16 -14.27 -13.48
C GLU A 228 -1.23 -13.06 -13.73
N THR A 229 -1.47 -11.93 -13.04
CA THR A 229 -0.63 -10.73 -13.13
C THR A 229 0.78 -11.02 -12.61
N VAL A 230 0.89 -11.70 -11.47
CA VAL A 230 2.17 -12.13 -10.91
C VAL A 230 2.96 -13.02 -11.88
N ALA A 231 2.29 -13.96 -12.53
CA ALA A 231 2.93 -14.89 -13.45
C ALA A 231 3.31 -14.25 -14.81
N LYS A 232 2.44 -13.40 -15.37
CA LYS A 232 2.62 -12.85 -16.72
C LYS A 232 3.33 -11.51 -16.78
N LYS A 233 3.29 -10.72 -15.69
CA LYS A 233 3.84 -9.36 -15.63
C LYS A 233 4.69 -9.14 -14.36
N PRO A 234 5.66 -10.03 -14.03
CA PRO A 234 6.42 -9.92 -12.79
C PRO A 234 7.24 -8.62 -12.70
N ASP A 235 7.70 -8.08 -13.82
CA ASP A 235 8.39 -6.79 -13.87
C ASP A 235 7.49 -5.63 -13.45
N LEU A 236 6.25 -5.60 -13.93
CA LEU A 236 5.26 -4.60 -13.52
C LEU A 236 5.00 -4.66 -12.00
N VAL A 237 4.84 -5.89 -11.47
CA VAL A 237 4.63 -6.10 -10.02
C VAL A 237 5.84 -5.60 -9.23
N GLN A 238 7.06 -5.93 -9.67
CA GLN A 238 8.28 -5.49 -8.98
C GLN A 238 8.39 -3.96 -8.96
N ARG A 239 8.21 -3.30 -10.10
CA ARG A 239 8.28 -1.84 -10.20
C ARG A 239 7.23 -1.15 -9.31
N PHE A 240 6.01 -1.70 -9.26
CA PHE A 240 4.95 -1.17 -8.42
C PHE A 240 5.28 -1.33 -6.92
N VAL A 241 5.75 -2.50 -6.51
CA VAL A 241 6.15 -2.76 -5.10
C VAL A 241 7.32 -1.87 -4.70
N ASP A 242 8.37 -1.78 -5.51
CA ASP A 242 9.56 -0.97 -5.21
C ASP A 242 9.21 0.52 -5.09
N ALA A 243 8.44 1.05 -6.04
CA ALA A 243 8.02 2.44 -6.03
C ALA A 243 7.09 2.76 -4.84
N SER A 244 6.19 1.85 -4.50
CA SER A 244 5.32 1.99 -3.32
C SER A 244 6.14 1.97 -2.02
N THR A 245 7.13 1.09 -1.91
CA THR A 245 8.06 1.01 -0.78
C THR A 245 8.81 2.33 -0.58
N ILE A 246 9.37 2.91 -1.66
CA ILE A 246 10.04 4.22 -1.62
C ILE A 246 9.05 5.32 -1.24
N GLY A 247 7.84 5.29 -1.79
CA GLY A 247 6.77 6.22 -1.42
C GLY A 247 6.47 6.19 0.08
N TRP A 248 6.45 5.03 0.70
CA TRP A 248 6.27 4.90 2.15
C TRP A 248 7.43 5.50 2.95
N TYR A 249 8.69 5.31 2.54
CA TYR A 249 9.82 5.98 3.18
C TYR A 249 9.72 7.50 3.06
N HIS A 250 9.41 8.01 1.87
CA HIS A 250 9.23 9.45 1.65
C HIS A 250 8.06 10.02 2.45
N TYR A 251 6.94 9.29 2.56
CA TYR A 251 5.78 9.72 3.32
C TYR A 251 6.07 9.82 4.82
N LEU A 252 6.75 8.82 5.36
CA LEU A 252 7.04 8.76 6.80
C LEU A 252 8.17 9.71 7.20
N TYR A 253 9.20 9.86 6.37
CA TYR A 253 10.44 10.50 6.78
C TYR A 253 10.80 11.77 5.97
N GLY A 254 10.13 12.00 4.85
CA GLY A 254 10.32 13.15 3.98
C GLY A 254 9.23 14.23 4.11
N ASP A 255 9.14 15.08 3.08
CA ASP A 255 8.05 16.07 2.96
C ASP A 255 6.82 15.44 2.30
N ASN A 256 5.79 15.21 3.10
CA ASN A 256 4.55 14.58 2.67
C ASN A 256 3.40 15.56 2.34
N LYS A 257 3.66 16.87 2.32
CA LYS A 257 2.63 17.88 2.11
C LYS A 257 1.84 17.67 0.82
N LYS A 258 2.52 17.40 -0.30
CA LYS A 258 1.86 17.19 -1.60
C LYS A 258 0.97 15.94 -1.59
N ALA A 259 1.42 14.87 -0.94
CA ALA A 259 0.62 13.66 -0.76
C ALA A 259 -0.63 13.94 0.08
N ASN A 260 -0.47 14.69 1.17
CA ASN A 260 -1.58 15.07 2.05
C ASN A 260 -2.62 15.95 1.32
N GLU A 261 -2.19 16.85 0.41
CA GLU A 261 -3.12 17.62 -0.44
C GLU A 261 -3.92 16.69 -1.39
N LEU A 262 -3.29 15.66 -1.95
CA LEU A 262 -4.00 14.68 -2.76
C LEU A 262 -5.01 13.87 -1.93
N ILE A 263 -4.62 13.45 -0.72
CA ILE A 263 -5.51 12.74 0.21
C ILE A 263 -6.74 13.61 0.53
N LYS A 264 -6.53 14.89 0.90
CA LYS A 264 -7.63 15.83 1.20
C LYS A 264 -8.49 16.16 -0.01
N LYS A 265 -7.90 16.18 -1.22
CA LYS A 265 -8.65 16.35 -2.47
C LYS A 265 -9.62 15.18 -2.70
N ASP A 266 -9.16 13.97 -2.46
CA ASP A 266 -9.93 12.76 -2.68
C ASP A 266 -10.91 12.48 -1.53
N ASN A 267 -10.56 12.86 -0.29
CA ASN A 267 -11.40 12.80 0.89
C ASN A 267 -11.41 14.13 1.64
N PRO A 268 -12.36 15.03 1.33
CA PRO A 268 -12.44 16.35 1.95
C PRO A 268 -12.73 16.36 3.47
N GLU A 269 -13.10 15.22 4.05
CA GLU A 269 -13.29 15.09 5.50
C GLU A 269 -11.95 14.99 6.26
N MET A 270 -10.86 14.64 5.57
CA MET A 270 -9.53 14.59 6.18
C MET A 270 -8.99 16.00 6.45
N THR A 271 -8.49 16.21 7.65
CA THR A 271 -7.83 17.47 8.07
C THR A 271 -6.33 17.28 8.22
N ASP A 272 -5.57 18.38 8.14
CA ASP A 272 -4.11 18.35 8.38
C ASP A 272 -3.78 17.82 9.78
N ASP A 273 -4.56 18.20 10.80
CA ASP A 273 -4.38 17.73 12.17
C ASP A 273 -4.60 16.21 12.29
N GLN A 274 -5.62 15.68 11.63
CA GLN A 274 -5.91 14.24 11.64
C GLN A 274 -4.82 13.46 10.90
N ILE A 275 -4.39 13.93 9.72
CA ILE A 275 -3.29 13.31 8.98
C ILE A 275 -2.00 13.33 9.80
N ALA A 276 -1.68 14.46 10.45
CA ALA A 276 -0.51 14.57 11.32
C ALA A 276 -0.58 13.60 12.51
N PHE A 277 -1.75 13.47 13.13
CA PHE A 277 -2.00 12.49 14.19
C PHE A 277 -1.76 11.05 13.68
N SER A 278 -2.33 10.69 12.55
CA SER A 278 -2.19 9.35 11.95
C SER A 278 -0.73 9.01 11.65
N VAL A 279 0.02 9.94 11.02
CA VAL A 279 1.45 9.77 10.74
C VAL A 279 2.27 9.61 12.02
N ALA A 280 1.96 10.42 13.06
CA ALA A 280 2.62 10.29 14.36
C ALA A 280 2.36 8.91 14.97
N LYS A 281 1.12 8.41 14.92
CA LYS A 281 0.77 7.08 15.44
C LYS A 281 1.41 5.94 14.64
N MET A 282 1.47 6.03 13.31
CA MET A 282 2.19 5.05 12.50
C MET A 282 3.65 4.90 12.93
N LYS A 283 4.32 6.01 13.25
CA LYS A 283 5.71 6.00 13.75
C LYS A 283 5.81 5.51 15.20
N GLU A 284 4.98 6.04 16.09
CA GLU A 284 4.98 5.71 17.53
C GLU A 284 4.81 4.21 17.76
N TYR A 285 3.89 3.58 17.05
CA TYR A 285 3.59 2.16 17.21
C TYR A 285 4.38 1.26 16.25
N GLY A 286 5.19 1.83 15.37
CA GLY A 286 5.95 1.08 14.38
C GLY A 286 5.04 0.28 13.45
N LEU A 287 3.91 0.88 13.01
CA LEU A 287 2.94 0.15 12.19
C LEU A 287 3.52 -0.25 10.84
N VAL A 288 4.28 0.66 10.22
CA VAL A 288 4.85 0.47 8.87
C VAL A 288 6.29 -0.02 8.94
N ASP A 289 7.13 0.68 9.72
CA ASP A 289 8.58 0.45 9.76
C ASP A 289 9.00 -0.08 11.13
N SER A 290 8.96 -1.40 11.27
CA SER A 290 9.37 -2.13 12.47
C SER A 290 9.68 -3.59 12.15
N GLY A 291 10.33 -4.30 13.07
CA GLY A 291 10.61 -5.72 12.91
C GLY A 291 11.45 -6.00 11.65
N ASP A 292 10.94 -6.85 10.76
CA ASP A 292 11.64 -7.27 9.54
C ASP A 292 11.98 -6.12 8.59
N THR A 293 11.18 -5.05 8.55
CA THR A 293 11.42 -3.92 7.64
C THR A 293 12.69 -3.16 7.96
N LEU A 294 13.16 -3.22 9.20
CA LEU A 294 14.39 -2.53 9.63
C LEU A 294 15.64 -2.98 8.85
N THR A 295 15.61 -4.20 8.34
CA THR A 295 16.73 -4.81 7.58
C THR A 295 16.35 -5.26 6.17
N LYS A 296 15.06 -5.52 5.92
CA LYS A 296 14.59 -6.05 4.63
C LYS A 296 13.87 -5.00 3.77
N GLY A 297 13.55 -3.82 4.32
CA GLY A 297 12.80 -2.75 3.66
C GLY A 297 11.29 -2.83 3.95
N ILE A 298 10.61 -1.67 3.88
CA ILE A 298 9.15 -1.57 4.04
C ILE A 298 8.47 -2.49 3.00
N GLY A 299 7.41 -3.17 3.42
CA GLY A 299 6.71 -4.17 2.60
C GLY A 299 7.16 -5.60 2.87
N ALA A 300 8.16 -5.81 3.73
CA ALA A 300 8.72 -7.13 4.05
C ALA A 300 7.65 -8.12 4.59
N MET A 301 7.81 -9.37 4.20
CA MET A 301 7.01 -10.51 4.70
C MET A 301 7.91 -11.72 4.96
N THR A 302 7.46 -12.63 5.84
CA THR A 302 8.13 -13.91 6.07
C THR A 302 7.14 -15.06 6.10
N ASP A 303 7.60 -16.23 5.69
CA ASP A 303 6.84 -17.48 5.73
C ASP A 303 6.37 -17.83 7.15
N GLU A 304 7.26 -17.62 8.12
CA GLU A 304 6.99 -17.92 9.54
C GLU A 304 5.82 -17.11 10.05
N ARG A 305 5.79 -15.81 9.74
CA ARG A 305 4.75 -14.92 10.25
C ARG A 305 3.41 -15.15 9.58
N VAL A 306 3.38 -15.40 8.27
CA VAL A 306 2.13 -15.78 7.59
C VAL A 306 1.57 -17.08 8.17
N LYS A 307 2.45 -18.06 8.42
CA LYS A 307 2.05 -19.33 9.02
C LYS A 307 1.58 -19.17 10.46
N ASP A 308 2.31 -18.43 11.30
CA ASP A 308 1.94 -18.16 12.70
C ASP A 308 0.55 -17.53 12.79
N PHE A 309 0.29 -16.52 11.94
CA PHE A 309 -1.01 -15.88 11.92
C PHE A 309 -2.13 -16.83 11.47
N TYR A 310 -1.91 -17.62 10.41
CA TYR A 310 -2.87 -18.61 9.97
C TYR A 310 -3.17 -19.64 11.08
N ASP A 311 -2.14 -20.20 11.73
CA ASP A 311 -2.31 -21.17 12.81
C ASP A 311 -3.14 -20.59 13.98
N LYS A 312 -2.94 -19.31 14.31
CA LYS A 312 -3.74 -18.60 15.30
C LYS A 312 -5.19 -18.44 14.89
N MET A 313 -5.45 -18.15 13.62
CA MET A 313 -6.82 -18.02 13.09
C MET A 313 -7.53 -19.39 13.05
N VAL A 314 -6.81 -20.46 12.70
CA VAL A 314 -7.35 -21.82 12.80
C VAL A 314 -7.67 -22.18 14.25
N LYS A 315 -6.77 -21.92 15.19
CA LYS A 315 -7.00 -22.16 16.61
C LYS A 315 -8.19 -21.37 17.15
N ALA A 316 -8.38 -20.15 16.66
CA ALA A 316 -9.50 -19.28 17.03
C ALA A 316 -10.84 -19.69 16.38
N GLY A 317 -10.83 -20.62 15.43
CA GLY A 317 -12.03 -21.00 14.68
C GLY A 317 -12.42 -20.03 13.56
N VAL A 318 -11.61 -19.01 13.32
CA VAL A 318 -11.83 -18.01 12.26
C VAL A 318 -11.56 -18.62 10.87
N GLU A 319 -10.51 -19.46 10.79
CA GLU A 319 -10.11 -20.11 9.54
C GLU A 319 -10.18 -21.63 9.66
N PRO A 320 -10.54 -22.36 8.59
CA PRO A 320 -10.47 -23.81 8.57
C PRO A 320 -9.02 -24.28 8.51
N ALA A 321 -8.73 -25.42 9.12
CA ALA A 321 -7.45 -26.08 8.98
C ALA A 321 -7.24 -26.63 7.55
N GLY A 322 -5.98 -26.68 7.10
CA GLY A 322 -5.59 -27.35 5.85
C GLY A 322 -5.65 -26.48 4.59
N LEU A 323 -5.81 -25.17 4.70
CA LEU A 323 -5.64 -24.27 3.57
C LEU A 323 -4.18 -24.28 3.09
N ASP A 324 -3.99 -24.34 1.78
CA ASP A 324 -2.66 -24.18 1.16
C ASP A 324 -2.27 -22.70 1.10
N ILE A 325 -1.86 -22.16 2.26
CA ILE A 325 -1.53 -20.75 2.42
C ILE A 325 -0.36 -20.30 1.55
N LYS A 326 0.42 -21.20 0.96
CA LYS A 326 1.48 -20.82 0.00
C LYS A 326 0.91 -20.23 -1.30
N LYS A 327 -0.37 -20.40 -1.56
CA LYS A 327 -1.04 -19.82 -2.72
C LYS A 327 -1.43 -18.36 -2.55
N ILE A 328 -1.51 -17.87 -1.29
CA ILE A 328 -2.03 -16.50 -1.03
C ILE A 328 -0.96 -15.42 -1.00
N TYR A 329 0.32 -15.75 -1.01
CA TYR A 329 1.40 -14.77 -0.97
C TYR A 329 2.63 -15.23 -1.73
N THR A 330 3.51 -14.29 -2.03
CA THR A 330 4.84 -14.57 -2.56
C THR A 330 5.87 -13.60 -1.98
N LEU A 331 7.07 -14.09 -1.71
CA LEU A 331 8.20 -13.28 -1.26
C LEU A 331 9.07 -12.78 -2.42
N GLN A 332 8.67 -13.07 -3.66
CA GLN A 332 9.46 -12.77 -4.87
C GLN A 332 9.80 -11.27 -5.00
N PHE A 333 8.91 -10.38 -4.56
CA PHE A 333 8.99 -8.94 -4.84
C PHE A 333 9.47 -8.11 -3.65
N VAL A 334 9.58 -8.70 -2.47
CA VAL A 334 9.92 -8.04 -1.20
C VAL A 334 11.25 -8.52 -0.63
N ASN A 335 11.65 -8.02 0.53
CA ASN A 335 12.86 -8.41 1.27
C ASN A 335 14.18 -8.09 0.55
N LYS A 336 14.18 -7.08 -0.31
CA LYS A 336 15.33 -6.68 -1.14
C LYS A 336 16.07 -5.45 -0.63
N GLY A 337 15.67 -4.92 0.53
CA GLY A 337 16.28 -3.73 1.11
C GLY A 337 15.99 -2.44 0.36
N VAL A 338 14.98 -2.43 -0.52
CA VAL A 338 14.58 -1.24 -1.29
C VAL A 338 14.25 -0.09 -0.33
N GLY A 339 14.82 1.10 -0.57
CA GLY A 339 14.54 2.32 0.17
C GLY A 339 15.16 2.40 1.58
N LEU A 340 15.95 1.42 2.04
CA LEU A 340 16.62 1.49 3.36
C LEU A 340 17.55 2.70 3.50
N ASP A 341 18.11 3.17 2.40
CA ASP A 341 18.96 4.37 2.32
C ASP A 341 18.17 5.68 2.45
N GLN A 342 16.85 5.64 2.31
CA GLN A 342 15.95 6.79 2.48
C GLN A 342 15.57 7.04 3.94
N LYS A 343 15.93 6.13 4.83
CA LYS A 343 15.65 6.24 6.26
C LYS A 343 16.60 7.23 6.91
N PRO A 344 16.13 8.14 7.80
CA PRO A 344 17.00 8.99 8.59
C PRO A 344 18.01 8.16 9.40
N LYS A 345 19.25 8.65 9.43
CA LYS A 345 20.34 8.03 10.20
C LYS A 345 20.20 8.36 11.68
#